data_87b2d82d7509b78d992fa503772acb09
#
_entry.id   87b2d82d7509b78d992fa503772acb09
#
_cell.length_a   1.000
_cell.length_b   1.000
_cell.length_c   1.000
_cell.angle_alpha   90.00
_cell.angle_beta   90.00
_cell.angle_gamma   90.00
#
_symmetry.space_group_name_H-M   'P 1'
#
loop_
_entity.id
_entity.type
_entity.pdbx_description
1 polymer ?
#
loop_
_entity_poly.entity_id
_entity_poly.type
_entity_poly.pdbx_seq_one_letter_code
_entity_poly.pdbx_strand_id
1 'polypeptide(L)'
;MARIAGVNVPTNKRVHIALTYVHGIGLTGSRNICKKVGITEDKRINSLSEDELTKIRDIIDADYLVEGDLRRKTSMDIKRYLDLGCLRGLRHRKNLPVRGQRTHTNARTRKGPAKAIAGKKK
;
A
#
# COMPACT_ATOMS: atom_id res chain seq x y z
N MET A 1 4.90 4.16 21.72
CA MET A 1 4.75 3.77 20.30
C MET A 1 5.28 4.90 19.42
N ALA A 2 6.04 4.58 18.40
CA ALA A 2 6.47 5.57 17.42
C ALA A 2 5.36 5.82 16.40
N ARG A 3 5.12 7.07 16.04
CA ARG A 3 4.13 7.46 15.03
C ARG A 3 4.84 8.08 13.83
N ILE A 4 4.68 7.47 12.67
CA ILE A 4 5.30 7.91 11.41
C ILE A 4 4.19 8.03 10.35
N ALA A 5 4.12 9.16 9.68
CA ALA A 5 3.09 9.47 8.66
C ALA A 5 1.65 9.20 9.15
N GLY A 6 1.38 9.46 10.42
CA GLY A 6 0.09 9.21 11.03
C GLY A 6 -0.20 7.75 11.41
N VAL A 7 0.75 6.84 11.20
CA VAL A 7 0.62 5.41 11.50
C VAL A 7 1.43 5.04 12.74
N ASN A 8 0.83 4.28 13.64
CA ASN A 8 1.55 3.70 14.78
C ASN A 8 2.37 2.51 14.29
N VAL A 9 3.69 2.63 14.33
CA VAL A 9 4.60 1.56 13.94
C VAL A 9 5.05 0.75 15.15
N PRO A 10 5.21 -0.57 15.01
CA PRO A 10 5.69 -1.41 16.11
C PRO A 10 7.12 -1.03 16.50
N THR A 11 7.34 -0.81 17.80
CA THR A 11 8.66 -0.39 18.31
C THR A 11 9.65 -1.53 18.45
N ASN A 12 9.16 -2.75 18.55
CA ASN A 12 9.99 -3.96 18.70
C ASN A 12 10.53 -4.51 17.37
N LYS A 13 10.10 -3.96 16.25
CA LYS A 13 10.54 -4.39 14.91
C LYS A 13 11.78 -3.61 14.45
N ARG A 14 12.53 -4.20 13.52
CA ARG A 14 13.63 -3.51 12.83
C ARG A 14 13.08 -2.34 12.02
N VAL A 15 13.87 -1.28 11.86
CA VAL A 15 13.43 -0.04 11.19
C VAL A 15 12.90 -0.31 9.79
N HIS A 16 13.63 -1.09 8.98
CA HIS A 16 13.22 -1.35 7.60
C HIS A 16 11.93 -2.18 7.50
N ILE A 17 11.62 -3.00 8.49
CA ILE A 17 10.36 -3.76 8.54
C ILE A 17 9.24 -2.89 9.08
N ALA A 18 9.51 -2.11 10.12
CA ALA A 18 8.51 -1.22 10.72
C ALA A 18 8.01 -0.14 9.76
N LEU A 19 8.88 0.41 8.93
CA LEU A 19 8.50 1.40 7.91
C LEU A 19 7.55 0.83 6.84
N THR A 20 7.56 -0.47 6.60
CA THR A 20 6.62 -1.10 5.64
C THR A 20 5.18 -1.11 6.11
N TYR A 21 4.91 -0.81 7.38
CA TYR A 21 3.55 -0.62 7.89
C TYR A 21 2.88 0.67 7.35
N VAL A 22 3.69 1.60 6.85
CA VAL A 22 3.17 2.81 6.20
C VAL A 22 2.76 2.47 4.77
N HIS A 23 1.51 2.77 4.42
CA HIS A 23 1.03 2.56 3.05
C HIS A 23 1.78 3.45 2.06
N GLY A 24 2.43 2.85 1.10
CA GLY A 24 3.27 3.52 0.10
C GLY A 24 4.77 3.30 0.28
N ILE A 25 5.19 2.67 1.38
CA ILE A 25 6.58 2.31 1.64
C ILE A 25 6.69 0.78 1.67
N GLY A 26 7.42 0.22 0.72
CA GLY A 26 7.77 -1.20 0.69
C GLY A 26 9.17 -1.45 1.25
N LEU A 27 9.65 -2.68 1.14
CA LEU A 27 10.99 -3.06 1.63
C LEU A 27 12.11 -2.24 0.98
N THR A 28 12.05 -2.04 -0.32
CA THR A 28 13.06 -1.25 -1.05
C THR A 28 13.03 0.20 -0.62
N GLY A 29 11.85 0.81 -0.52
CA GLY A 29 11.67 2.18 -0.05
C GLY A 29 12.18 2.37 1.37
N SER A 30 11.88 1.45 2.28
CA SER A 30 12.33 1.52 3.66
C SER A 30 13.85 1.41 3.79
N ARG A 31 14.49 0.53 3.00
CA ARG A 31 15.94 0.43 2.95
C ARG A 31 16.60 1.71 2.42
N ASN A 32 16.01 2.32 1.39
CA ASN A 32 16.49 3.59 0.85
C ASN A 32 16.39 4.71 1.89
N ILE A 33 15.33 4.76 2.67
CA ILE A 33 15.17 5.72 3.77
C ILE A 33 16.26 5.50 4.82
N CYS A 34 16.49 4.26 5.24
CA CYS A 34 17.56 3.92 6.19
C CYS A 34 18.93 4.36 5.69
N LYS A 35 19.24 4.15 4.41
CA LYS A 35 20.51 4.60 3.80
C LYS A 35 20.65 6.12 3.81
N LYS A 36 19.60 6.85 3.48
CA LYS A 36 19.62 8.32 3.48
C LYS A 36 19.81 8.92 4.88
N VAL A 37 19.23 8.30 5.89
CA VAL A 37 19.37 8.75 7.30
C VAL A 37 20.69 8.29 7.90
N GLY A 38 21.33 7.24 7.34
CA GLY A 38 22.55 6.66 7.88
C GLY A 38 22.32 5.70 9.04
N ILE A 39 21.16 5.08 9.10
CA ILE A 39 20.77 4.10 10.12
C ILE A 39 21.01 2.69 9.54
N THR A 40 21.53 1.77 10.38
CA THR A 40 21.65 0.36 10.01
C THR A 40 20.26 -0.29 9.93
N GLU A 41 20.06 -1.16 8.95
CA GLU A 41 18.77 -1.83 8.75
C GLU A 41 18.33 -2.68 9.94
N ASP A 42 19.28 -3.20 10.69
CA ASP A 42 19.04 -4.08 11.85
C ASP A 42 18.63 -3.34 13.13
N LYS A 43 18.80 -2.03 13.17
CA LYS A 43 18.42 -1.20 14.33
C LYS A 43 16.91 -1.27 14.54
N ARG A 44 16.47 -1.36 15.79
CA ARG A 44 15.06 -1.41 16.15
C ARG A 44 14.51 -0.01 16.38
N ILE A 45 13.21 0.17 16.17
CA ILE A 45 12.54 1.47 16.36
C ILE A 45 12.73 2.00 17.80
N ASN A 46 12.65 1.14 18.80
CA ASN A 46 12.80 1.54 20.20
C ASN A 46 14.21 2.03 20.56
N SER A 47 15.22 1.71 19.75
CA SER A 47 16.61 2.15 19.94
C SER A 47 16.96 3.42 19.14
N LEU A 48 16.01 3.98 18.38
CA LEU A 48 16.19 5.22 17.63
C LEU A 48 16.07 6.44 18.55
N SER A 49 16.92 7.45 18.29
CA SER A 49 16.77 8.76 18.92
C SER A 49 15.62 9.56 18.28
N GLU A 50 15.12 10.57 18.98
CA GLU A 50 14.09 11.47 18.42
C GLU A 50 14.60 12.21 17.17
N ASP A 51 15.89 12.55 17.11
CA ASP A 51 16.50 13.18 15.94
C ASP A 51 16.48 12.26 14.72
N GLU A 52 16.78 10.98 14.92
CA GLU A 52 16.70 9.97 13.85
C GLU A 52 15.26 9.78 13.35
N LEU A 53 14.30 9.73 14.26
CA LEU A 53 12.88 9.65 13.92
C LEU A 53 12.41 10.89 13.14
N THR A 54 12.85 12.07 13.54
CA THR A 54 12.54 13.32 12.84
C THR A 54 13.09 13.31 11.41
N LYS A 55 14.34 12.87 11.24
CA LYS A 55 14.95 12.74 9.90
C LYS A 55 14.19 11.76 9.01
N ILE A 56 13.72 10.65 9.56
CA ILE A 56 12.89 9.67 8.83
C ILE A 56 11.59 10.33 8.39
N ARG A 57 10.91 11.05 9.27
CA ARG A 57 9.66 11.76 8.95
C ARG A 57 9.88 12.81 7.85
N ASP A 58 10.94 13.60 7.94
CA ASP A 58 11.27 14.63 6.96
C ASP A 58 11.52 14.04 5.57
N ILE A 59 12.24 12.93 5.49
CA ILE A 59 12.50 12.23 4.21
C ILE A 59 11.20 11.66 3.62
N ILE A 60 10.35 11.09 4.45
CA ILE A 60 9.05 10.57 3.99
C ILE A 60 8.18 11.70 3.45
N ASP A 61 8.10 12.82 4.16
CA ASP A 61 7.30 13.97 3.74
C ASP A 61 7.83 14.61 2.45
N ALA A 62 9.14 14.63 2.25
CA ALA A 62 9.78 15.24 1.08
C ALA A 62 9.74 14.35 -0.17
N ASP A 63 9.99 13.06 -0.03
CA ASP A 63 10.27 12.16 -1.17
C ASP A 63 9.15 11.15 -1.46
N TYR A 64 8.27 10.89 -0.51
CA TYR A 64 7.28 9.82 -0.61
C TYR A 64 5.85 10.33 -0.51
N LEU A 65 5.01 9.82 -1.38
CA LEU A 65 3.57 9.96 -1.27
C LEU A 65 3.02 8.75 -0.52
N VAL A 66 2.44 8.97 0.65
CA VAL A 66 2.07 7.90 1.57
C VAL A 66 0.67 8.08 2.13
N GLU A 67 0.12 7.01 2.67
CA GLU A 67 -1.14 6.94 3.40
C GLU A 67 -2.32 7.60 2.66
N GLY A 68 -3.01 8.52 3.29
CA GLY A 68 -4.22 9.14 2.75
C GLY A 68 -4.02 9.82 1.40
N ASP A 69 -2.90 10.49 1.20
CA ASP A 69 -2.58 11.17 -0.07
C ASP A 69 -2.36 10.15 -1.20
N LEU A 70 -1.68 9.05 -0.92
CA LEU A 70 -1.49 7.97 -1.88
C LEU A 70 -2.83 7.29 -2.22
N ARG A 71 -3.65 7.01 -1.22
CA ARG A 71 -4.99 6.43 -1.43
C ARG A 71 -5.86 7.34 -2.28
N ARG A 72 -5.81 8.64 -2.02
CA ARG A 72 -6.53 9.64 -2.81
C ARG A 72 -6.06 9.64 -4.26
N LYS A 73 -4.75 9.65 -4.48
CA LYS A 73 -4.16 9.59 -5.82
C LYS A 73 -4.59 8.33 -6.56
N THR A 74 -4.50 7.17 -5.93
CA THR A 74 -4.91 5.89 -6.52
C THR A 74 -6.40 5.90 -6.90
N SER A 75 -7.25 6.42 -6.03
CA SER A 75 -8.69 6.54 -6.31
C SER A 75 -8.97 7.49 -7.47
N MET A 76 -8.26 8.60 -7.55
CA MET A 76 -8.37 9.54 -8.67
C MET A 76 -7.91 8.95 -9.99
N ASP A 77 -6.82 8.18 -9.97
CA ASP A 77 -6.31 7.49 -11.17
C ASP A 77 -7.33 6.46 -11.69
N ILE A 78 -7.94 5.70 -10.80
CA ILE A 78 -9.00 4.74 -11.15
C ILE A 78 -10.23 5.48 -11.70
N LYS A 79 -10.63 6.57 -11.06
CA LYS A 79 -11.74 7.41 -11.54
C LYS A 79 -11.48 7.95 -12.95
N ARG A 80 -10.25 8.36 -13.22
CA ARG A 80 -9.86 8.81 -14.56
C ARG A 80 -10.07 7.71 -15.61
N TYR A 81 -9.69 6.47 -15.33
CA TYR A 81 -9.94 5.34 -16.22
C TYR A 81 -11.44 5.10 -16.43
N LEU A 82 -12.24 5.23 -15.38
CA LEU A 82 -13.70 5.09 -15.48
C LEU A 82 -14.31 6.19 -16.37
N ASP A 83 -13.86 7.42 -16.20
CA ASP A 83 -14.36 8.58 -16.98
C ASP A 83 -13.94 8.49 -18.45
N LEU A 84 -12.74 7.98 -18.75
CA LEU A 84 -12.28 7.75 -20.12
C LEU A 84 -13.02 6.62 -20.84
N GLY A 85 -13.67 5.73 -20.10
CA GLY A 85 -14.36 4.58 -20.68
C GLY A 85 -13.46 3.56 -21.36
N CYS A 86 -12.16 3.53 -21.01
CA CYS A 86 -11.20 2.56 -21.55
C CYS A 86 -11.42 1.16 -20.99
N LEU A 87 -10.75 0.16 -21.57
CA LEU A 87 -10.87 -1.23 -21.12
C LEU A 87 -10.56 -1.39 -19.63
N ARG A 88 -9.50 -0.74 -19.13
CA ARG A 88 -9.15 -0.76 -17.70
C ARG A 88 -10.29 -0.21 -16.85
N GLY A 89 -10.88 0.92 -17.23
CA GLY A 89 -12.01 1.51 -16.54
C GLY A 89 -13.22 0.60 -16.49
N LEU A 90 -13.56 -0.06 -17.60
CA LEU A 90 -14.65 -1.04 -17.65
C LEU A 90 -14.40 -2.22 -16.73
N ARG A 91 -13.15 -2.71 -16.66
CA ARG A 91 -12.78 -3.80 -15.76
C ARG A 91 -12.89 -3.38 -14.28
N HIS A 92 -12.48 -2.17 -13.93
CA HIS A 92 -12.68 -1.63 -12.58
C HIS A 92 -14.16 -1.51 -12.23
N ARG A 93 -14.98 -1.00 -13.15
CA ARG A 93 -16.43 -0.84 -12.94
C ARG A 93 -17.12 -2.17 -12.66
N LYS A 94 -16.71 -3.22 -13.35
CA LYS A 94 -17.30 -4.57 -13.23
C LYS A 94 -16.66 -5.41 -12.11
N ASN A 95 -15.68 -4.86 -11.38
CA ASN A 95 -14.91 -5.58 -10.36
C ASN A 95 -14.24 -6.85 -10.92
N LEU A 96 -13.64 -6.73 -12.09
CA LEU A 96 -12.92 -7.81 -12.75
C LEU A 96 -11.42 -7.54 -12.72
N PRO A 97 -10.57 -8.58 -12.87
CA PRO A 97 -9.14 -8.40 -13.00
C PRO A 97 -8.80 -7.46 -14.16
N VAL A 98 -7.88 -6.53 -13.93
CA VAL A 98 -7.55 -5.43 -14.87
C VAL A 98 -6.35 -5.77 -15.74
N ARG A 99 -5.48 -6.69 -15.28
CA ARG A 99 -4.19 -7.00 -15.92
C ARG A 99 -4.23 -8.27 -16.81
N GLY A 100 -5.36 -8.58 -17.40
CA GLY A 100 -5.48 -9.71 -18.32
C GLY A 100 -5.50 -11.08 -17.65
N GLN A 101 -5.74 -11.15 -16.35
CA GLN A 101 -5.86 -12.42 -15.66
C GLN A 101 -7.10 -13.18 -16.10
N ARG A 102 -7.01 -14.49 -16.00
CA ARG A 102 -8.09 -15.41 -16.34
C ARG A 102 -9.30 -15.20 -15.43
N THR A 103 -10.49 -15.12 -15.99
CA THR A 103 -11.74 -14.87 -15.24
C THR A 103 -12.70 -16.06 -15.20
N HIS A 104 -12.48 -17.06 -16.07
CA HIS A 104 -13.38 -18.21 -16.18
C HIS A 104 -13.41 -19.10 -14.92
N THR A 105 -12.27 -19.27 -14.25
CA THR A 105 -12.13 -20.19 -13.13
C THR A 105 -11.90 -19.51 -11.78
N ASN A 106 -11.04 -18.52 -11.72
CA ASN A 106 -10.54 -17.91 -10.48
C ASN A 106 -10.91 -16.41 -10.41
N ALA A 107 -10.01 -15.57 -9.96
CA ALA A 107 -10.19 -14.12 -9.79
C ALA A 107 -11.11 -13.75 -8.63
N ARG A 108 -11.10 -14.54 -7.56
CA ARG A 108 -11.96 -14.31 -6.38
C ARG A 108 -11.64 -13.02 -5.64
N THR A 109 -10.39 -12.58 -5.65
CA THR A 109 -10.00 -11.31 -4.99
C THR A 109 -10.79 -10.12 -5.54
N ARG A 110 -11.00 -10.06 -6.84
CA ARG A 110 -11.76 -8.97 -7.49
C ARG A 110 -13.26 -9.25 -7.52
N LYS A 111 -13.64 -10.46 -7.83
CA LYS A 111 -15.06 -10.86 -7.94
C LYS A 111 -15.76 -11.01 -6.59
N GLY A 112 -14.99 -11.23 -5.53
CA GLY A 112 -15.52 -11.57 -4.21
C GLY A 112 -15.80 -13.07 -4.06
N PRO A 113 -16.38 -13.49 -2.92
CA PRO A 113 -16.70 -14.89 -2.67
C PRO A 113 -17.61 -15.48 -3.74
N ALA A 114 -17.44 -16.76 -4.03
CA ALA A 114 -18.31 -17.46 -4.97
C ALA A 114 -19.72 -17.56 -4.36
N LYS A 115 -20.71 -17.14 -5.16
CA LYS A 115 -22.13 -17.25 -4.78
C LYS A 115 -22.77 -18.41 -5.52
N ALA A 116 -23.46 -19.26 -4.79
CA ALA A 116 -24.26 -20.32 -5.39
C ALA A 116 -25.42 -19.71 -6.19
N ILE A 117 -25.61 -20.17 -7.41
CA ILE A 117 -26.78 -19.83 -8.20
C ILE A 117 -27.85 -20.87 -7.83
N ALA A 118 -29.02 -20.42 -7.38
CA ALA A 118 -30.13 -21.31 -7.09
C ALA A 118 -30.53 -22.03 -8.38
N GLY A 119 -30.31 -23.35 -8.41
CA GLY A 119 -30.75 -24.17 -9.52
C GLY A 119 -32.27 -24.23 -9.60
N LYS A 120 -32.82 -24.27 -10.81
CA LYS A 120 -34.25 -24.59 -10.97
C LYS A 120 -34.49 -25.99 -10.44
N LYS A 121 -35.39 -26.14 -9.48
CA LYS A 121 -35.90 -27.44 -9.14
C LYS A 121 -36.65 -27.99 -10.37
N LYS A 122 -36.20 -29.14 -10.83
CA LYS A 122 -36.98 -29.89 -11.81
C LYS A 122 -38.18 -30.52 -11.17
#